data_53a96620877035db02c6aba2ac2c2824
#
_entry.id   53a96620877035db02c6aba2ac2c2824
#
_cell.length_a   1.000
_cell.length_b   1.000
_cell.length_c   1.000
_cell.angle_alpha   90.00
_cell.angle_beta   90.00
_cell.angle_gamma   90.00
#
_symmetry.space_group_name_H-M   'P 1'
#
loop_
_entity.id
_entity.type
_entity.pdbx_description
1 polymer ?
#
loop_
_entity_poly.entity_id
_entity_poly.type
_entity_poly.pdbx_seq_one_letter_code
_entity_poly.pdbx_strand_id
1 'polypeptide(L)'
;MGANLQEMFKKLPQVSEILESEEILKAYEEYPESLIKDSVRESIEFFRNRILNKEEFDFYNKDVIDKAFELMDKNFSPSLKPVINATGVILHTNLGRSLLNEKVVDNLCKIAGNYSNLEYDLDEGKRGSRYVHAVELLKRITKAEDAVVVNNNAAAVFLALNTLAQNKQAIISRGEL
;
A
#
# COMPACT_ATOMS: atom_id res chain seq x y z
N MET A 1 -45.23 3.61 -16.55
CA MET A 1 -43.81 3.25 -16.33
C MET A 1 -42.87 4.44 -16.26
N GLY A 2 -43.05 5.54 -17.01
CA GLY A 2 -42.15 6.71 -16.93
C GLY A 2 -42.30 7.60 -15.69
N ALA A 3 -43.48 7.65 -15.07
CA ALA A 3 -43.72 8.47 -13.89
C ALA A 3 -42.94 8.00 -12.64
N ASN A 4 -42.81 6.70 -12.46
CA ASN A 4 -42.09 6.12 -11.30
C ASN A 4 -40.57 6.40 -11.36
N LEU A 5 -39.95 6.35 -12.54
CA LEU A 5 -38.52 6.67 -12.71
C LEU A 5 -38.23 8.14 -12.39
N GLN A 6 -39.03 9.07 -12.86
CA GLN A 6 -38.82 10.51 -12.56
C GLN A 6 -38.97 10.83 -11.06
N GLU A 7 -39.87 10.12 -10.38
CA GLU A 7 -40.02 10.27 -8.91
C GLU A 7 -38.80 9.73 -8.15
N MET A 8 -38.23 8.61 -8.58
CA MET A 8 -37.02 8.04 -7.99
C MET A 8 -35.80 8.98 -8.18
N PHE A 9 -35.64 9.57 -9.37
CA PHE A 9 -34.58 10.58 -9.58
C PHE A 9 -34.71 11.81 -8.70
N LYS A 10 -35.96 12.24 -8.39
CA LYS A 10 -36.20 13.36 -7.48
C LYS A 10 -35.85 13.04 -6.01
N LYS A 11 -35.84 11.75 -5.64
CA LYS A 11 -35.42 11.31 -4.30
C LYS A 11 -33.88 11.28 -4.12
N LEU A 12 -33.10 11.35 -5.23
CA LEU A 12 -31.64 11.39 -5.11
C LEU A 12 -31.21 12.69 -4.47
N PRO A 13 -30.47 12.64 -3.34
CA PRO A 13 -29.98 13.82 -2.69
C PRO A 13 -28.91 14.53 -3.53
N GLN A 14 -28.73 15.82 -3.28
CA GLN A 14 -27.58 16.56 -3.81
C GLN A 14 -26.30 16.19 -3.04
N VAL A 15 -25.16 16.26 -3.72
CA VAL A 15 -23.85 15.99 -3.10
C VAL A 15 -23.63 16.89 -1.88
N SER A 16 -24.00 18.19 -1.99
CA SER A 16 -23.90 19.14 -0.88
C SER A 16 -24.74 18.74 0.33
N GLU A 17 -25.95 18.24 0.09
CA GLU A 17 -26.86 17.81 1.16
C GLU A 17 -26.27 16.64 1.97
N ILE A 18 -25.69 15.67 1.29
CA ILE A 18 -25.03 14.53 1.96
C ILE A 18 -23.75 14.98 2.67
N LEU A 19 -22.93 15.85 2.06
CA LEU A 19 -21.71 16.35 2.68
C LEU A 19 -21.97 17.18 3.96
N GLU A 20 -23.14 17.82 4.08
CA GLU A 20 -23.55 18.59 5.25
C GLU A 20 -24.26 17.74 6.32
N SER A 21 -24.48 16.45 6.09
CA SER A 21 -25.06 15.55 7.09
C SER A 21 -24.14 15.36 8.29
N GLU A 22 -24.73 15.18 9.48
CA GLU A 22 -23.96 15.05 10.73
C GLU A 22 -23.00 13.87 10.71
N GLU A 23 -23.41 12.77 10.10
CA GLU A 23 -22.61 11.55 9.95
C GLU A 23 -21.38 11.79 9.09
N ILE A 24 -21.53 12.45 7.95
CA ILE A 24 -20.42 12.76 7.03
C ILE A 24 -19.50 13.84 7.62
N LEU A 25 -20.04 14.80 8.36
CA LEU A 25 -19.21 15.80 9.05
C LEU A 25 -18.28 15.13 10.09
N LYS A 26 -18.73 14.09 10.78
CA LYS A 26 -17.89 13.30 11.69
C LYS A 26 -16.82 12.50 10.95
N ALA A 27 -17.08 12.06 9.72
CA ALA A 27 -16.11 11.30 8.92
C ALA A 27 -14.83 12.10 8.59
N TYR A 28 -14.86 13.43 8.62
CA TYR A 28 -13.67 14.28 8.43
C TYR A 28 -12.61 14.12 9.53
N GLU A 29 -12.97 13.54 10.68
CA GLU A 29 -12.02 13.22 11.74
C GLU A 29 -11.17 11.97 11.40
N GLU A 30 -11.70 11.06 10.56
CA GLU A 30 -11.10 9.76 10.26
C GLU A 30 -10.59 9.65 8.82
N TYR A 31 -11.24 10.32 7.87
CA TYR A 31 -10.96 10.16 6.44
C TYR A 31 -10.49 11.46 5.79
N PRO A 32 -9.60 11.39 4.78
CA PRO A 32 -9.22 12.55 3.99
C PRO A 32 -10.41 13.18 3.24
N GLU A 33 -10.46 14.50 3.19
CA GLU A 33 -11.54 15.26 2.54
C GLU A 33 -11.81 14.83 1.08
N SER A 34 -10.76 14.58 0.31
CA SER A 34 -10.89 14.12 -1.07
C SER A 34 -11.62 12.79 -1.16
N LEU A 35 -11.28 11.84 -0.28
CA LEU A 35 -11.91 10.52 -0.23
C LEU A 35 -13.39 10.63 0.13
N ILE A 36 -13.74 11.46 1.12
CA ILE A 36 -15.14 11.69 1.52
C ILE A 36 -15.95 12.21 0.32
N LYS A 37 -15.46 13.27 -0.34
CA LYS A 37 -16.14 13.87 -1.50
C LYS A 37 -16.33 12.90 -2.65
N ASP A 38 -15.32 12.11 -2.94
CA ASP A 38 -15.37 11.14 -4.04
C ASP A 38 -16.30 9.97 -3.69
N SER A 39 -16.25 9.47 -2.45
CA SER A 39 -17.15 8.39 -1.99
C SER A 39 -18.61 8.82 -1.97
N VAL A 40 -18.91 10.06 -1.57
CA VAL A 40 -20.28 10.60 -1.62
C VAL A 40 -20.78 10.71 -3.08
N ARG A 41 -19.94 11.20 -4.00
CA ARG A 41 -20.31 11.25 -5.43
C ARG A 41 -20.54 9.87 -6.01
N GLU A 42 -19.66 8.92 -5.72
CA GLU A 42 -19.76 7.54 -6.18
C GLU A 42 -20.99 6.84 -5.61
N SER A 43 -21.35 7.09 -4.35
CA SER A 43 -22.54 6.52 -3.73
C SER A 43 -23.82 7.02 -4.42
N ILE A 44 -23.92 8.33 -4.68
CA ILE A 44 -25.07 8.90 -5.41
C ILE A 44 -25.15 8.33 -6.84
N GLU A 45 -23.99 8.18 -7.51
CA GLU A 45 -23.94 7.59 -8.86
C GLU A 45 -24.32 6.11 -8.84
N PHE A 46 -23.98 5.36 -7.80
CA PHE A 46 -24.42 3.98 -7.60
C PHE A 46 -25.94 3.88 -7.58
N PHE A 47 -26.64 4.70 -6.80
CA PHE A 47 -28.11 4.71 -6.76
C PHE A 47 -28.70 5.21 -8.08
N ARG A 48 -28.09 6.20 -8.74
CA ARG A 48 -28.50 6.69 -10.05
C ARG A 48 -28.47 5.57 -11.11
N ASN A 49 -27.39 4.79 -11.12
CA ASN A 49 -27.25 3.68 -12.06
C ASN A 49 -28.25 2.56 -11.82
N ARG A 50 -28.60 2.25 -10.56
CA ARG A 50 -29.66 1.31 -10.23
C ARG A 50 -31.03 1.77 -10.74
N ILE A 51 -31.35 3.08 -10.61
CA ILE A 51 -32.56 3.67 -11.16
C ILE A 51 -32.58 3.55 -12.69
N LEU A 52 -31.46 3.86 -13.36
CA LEU A 52 -31.33 3.74 -14.82
C LEU A 52 -31.52 2.31 -15.31
N ASN A 53 -31.01 1.34 -14.56
CA ASN A 53 -31.17 -0.10 -14.85
C ASN A 53 -32.59 -0.63 -14.56
N LYS A 54 -33.50 0.24 -14.07
CA LYS A 54 -34.88 -0.09 -13.72
C LYS A 54 -34.99 -1.20 -12.67
N GLU A 55 -34.03 -1.21 -11.70
CA GLU A 55 -34.14 -2.10 -10.57
C GLU A 55 -35.32 -1.67 -9.67
N GLU A 56 -36.07 -2.63 -9.16
CA GLU A 56 -37.13 -2.37 -8.17
C GLU A 56 -36.50 -2.30 -6.79
N PHE A 57 -36.33 -1.10 -6.22
CA PHE A 57 -35.83 -0.87 -4.87
C PHE A 57 -36.35 0.48 -4.35
N ASP A 58 -36.35 0.64 -3.06
CA ASP A 58 -36.54 1.93 -2.40
C ASP A 58 -35.26 2.33 -1.67
N PHE A 59 -35.05 3.60 -1.42
CA PHE A 59 -33.89 4.10 -0.72
C PHE A 59 -34.18 5.45 -0.08
N TYR A 60 -33.41 5.76 0.96
CA TYR A 60 -33.41 7.01 1.71
C TYR A 60 -32.02 7.63 1.73
N ASN A 61 -31.88 8.87 2.17
CA ASN A 61 -30.60 9.53 2.32
C ASN A 61 -29.61 8.71 3.18
N LYS A 62 -30.13 7.99 4.18
CA LYS A 62 -29.34 7.09 5.01
C LYS A 62 -28.64 6.00 4.20
N ASP A 63 -29.33 5.40 3.26
CA ASP A 63 -28.74 4.33 2.42
C ASP A 63 -27.60 4.88 1.54
N VAL A 64 -27.74 6.15 1.08
CA VAL A 64 -26.67 6.85 0.34
C VAL A 64 -25.46 7.14 1.23
N ILE A 65 -25.71 7.53 2.49
CA ILE A 65 -24.67 7.78 3.49
C ILE A 65 -23.96 6.46 3.84
N ASP A 66 -24.71 5.39 4.14
CA ASP A 66 -24.16 4.07 4.47
C ASP A 66 -23.30 3.54 3.29
N LYS A 67 -23.75 3.74 2.05
CA LYS A 67 -22.96 3.40 0.87
C LYS A 67 -21.69 4.25 0.73
N ALA A 68 -21.75 5.52 1.07
CA ALA A 68 -20.56 6.37 1.07
C ALA A 68 -19.52 5.89 2.10
N PHE A 69 -19.95 5.49 3.31
CA PHE A 69 -19.06 4.88 4.31
C PHE A 69 -18.47 3.55 3.83
N GLU A 70 -19.27 2.67 3.24
CA GLU A 70 -18.74 1.41 2.65
C GLU A 70 -17.62 1.68 1.63
N LEU A 71 -17.80 2.71 0.79
CA LEU A 71 -16.79 3.12 -0.19
C LEU A 71 -15.56 3.74 0.46
N MET A 72 -15.74 4.59 1.49
CA MET A 72 -14.63 5.14 2.27
C MET A 72 -13.82 4.03 2.91
N ASP A 73 -14.45 3.12 3.64
CA ASP A 73 -13.79 1.99 4.29
C ASP A 73 -13.02 1.12 3.29
N LYS A 74 -13.67 0.77 2.18
CA LYS A 74 -13.06 -0.04 1.12
C LYS A 74 -11.80 0.61 0.54
N ASN A 75 -11.85 1.93 0.28
CA ASN A 75 -10.78 2.65 -0.38
C ASN A 75 -9.68 3.12 0.60
N PHE A 76 -10.00 3.28 1.88
CA PHE A 76 -9.05 3.67 2.93
C PHE A 76 -8.36 2.48 3.58
N SER A 77 -9.01 1.32 3.58
CA SER A 77 -8.42 0.10 4.15
C SER A 77 -7.19 -0.34 3.35
N PRO A 78 -6.10 -0.71 4.03
CA PRO A 78 -4.93 -1.27 3.38
C PRO A 78 -5.28 -2.51 2.54
N SER A 79 -4.77 -2.57 1.32
CA SER A 79 -4.97 -3.72 0.42
C SER A 79 -4.20 -4.97 0.88
N LEU A 80 -3.03 -4.77 1.52
CA LEU A 80 -2.26 -5.85 2.13
C LEU A 80 -2.87 -6.27 3.46
N LYS A 81 -3.21 -7.55 3.57
CA LYS A 81 -3.82 -8.14 4.78
C LYS A 81 -3.07 -9.37 5.21
N PRO A 82 -2.95 -9.62 6.52
CA PRO A 82 -2.45 -10.90 7.01
C PRO A 82 -3.30 -12.06 6.51
N VAL A 83 -2.66 -13.15 6.12
CA VAL A 83 -3.30 -14.38 5.67
C VAL A 83 -2.71 -15.58 6.38
N ILE A 84 -3.48 -16.65 6.49
CA ILE A 84 -3.01 -17.94 7.01
C ILE A 84 -2.42 -18.73 5.84
N ASN A 85 -1.12 -19.05 5.93
CA ASN A 85 -0.47 -19.91 4.93
C ASN A 85 -0.76 -21.39 5.22
N ALA A 86 -1.69 -21.97 4.47
CA ALA A 86 -2.03 -23.39 4.53
C ALA A 86 -1.56 -24.17 3.27
N THR A 87 -0.59 -23.63 2.52
CA THR A 87 -0.12 -24.23 1.25
C THR A 87 0.87 -25.37 1.43
N GLY A 88 1.48 -25.52 2.61
CA GLY A 88 2.59 -26.44 2.85
C GLY A 88 3.94 -25.93 2.34
N VAL A 89 4.01 -24.72 1.76
CA VAL A 89 5.24 -24.08 1.27
C VAL A 89 5.62 -22.93 2.17
N ILE A 90 6.71 -23.05 2.92
CA ILE A 90 7.16 -22.06 3.91
C ILE A 90 7.58 -20.75 3.23
N LEU A 91 8.39 -20.82 2.16
CA LEU A 91 8.86 -19.68 1.40
C LEU A 91 7.99 -19.46 0.15
N HIS A 92 6.73 -19.12 0.37
CA HIS A 92 5.78 -18.93 -0.72
C HIS A 92 5.93 -17.53 -1.35
N THR A 93 6.27 -17.47 -2.63
CA THR A 93 6.56 -16.22 -3.35
C THR A 93 5.38 -15.23 -3.35
N ASN A 94 4.15 -15.73 -3.46
CA ASN A 94 2.94 -14.89 -3.49
C ASN A 94 2.45 -14.48 -2.09
N LEU A 95 3.03 -15.05 -1.02
CA LEU A 95 2.63 -14.79 0.36
C LEU A 95 3.72 -14.04 1.17
N GLY A 96 4.59 -13.29 0.48
CA GLY A 96 5.59 -12.44 1.12
C GLY A 96 6.92 -13.15 1.44
N ARG A 97 7.09 -14.43 1.06
CA ARG A 97 8.29 -15.24 1.31
C ARG A 97 8.56 -15.47 2.80
N SER A 98 9.74 -15.08 3.30
CA SER A 98 10.14 -15.31 4.69
C SER A 98 9.56 -14.25 5.61
N LEU A 99 9.01 -14.69 6.74
CA LEU A 99 8.61 -13.79 7.80
C LEU A 99 9.83 -13.26 8.55
N LEU A 100 9.73 -12.04 9.04
CA LEU A 100 10.73 -11.46 9.92
C LEU A 100 10.51 -11.94 11.36
N ASN A 101 11.60 -12.10 12.10
CA ASN A 101 11.52 -12.38 13.54
C ASN A 101 10.91 -11.17 14.27
N GLU A 102 10.15 -11.43 15.34
CA GLU A 102 9.47 -10.42 16.13
C GLU A 102 10.40 -9.27 16.58
N LYS A 103 11.59 -9.60 17.08
CA LYS A 103 12.59 -8.59 17.48
C LYS A 103 13.04 -7.69 16.33
N VAL A 104 13.05 -8.23 15.11
CA VAL A 104 13.39 -7.44 13.90
C VAL A 104 12.25 -6.51 13.56
N VAL A 105 10.98 -6.99 13.64
CA VAL A 105 9.79 -6.17 13.42
C VAL A 105 9.73 -5.02 14.42
N ASP A 106 9.93 -5.30 15.70
CA ASP A 106 9.96 -4.29 16.76
C ASP A 106 11.04 -3.22 16.52
N ASN A 107 12.23 -3.64 16.10
CA ASN A 107 13.30 -2.71 15.77
C ASN A 107 12.99 -1.87 14.52
N LEU A 108 12.37 -2.47 13.50
CA LEU A 108 11.92 -1.75 12.30
C LEU A 108 10.90 -0.66 12.66
N CYS A 109 9.88 -0.99 13.47
CA CYS A 109 8.90 -0.03 13.94
C CYS A 109 9.56 1.13 14.72
N LYS A 110 10.53 0.80 15.58
CA LYS A 110 11.28 1.77 16.36
C LYS A 110 12.06 2.75 15.49
N ILE A 111 12.78 2.22 14.48
CA ILE A 111 13.60 3.05 13.58
C ILE A 111 12.72 3.84 12.61
N ALA A 112 11.68 3.23 12.05
CA ALA A 112 10.80 3.89 11.09
C ALA A 112 9.97 5.02 11.72
N GLY A 113 9.65 4.93 13.01
CA GLY A 113 8.90 5.95 13.75
C GLY A 113 9.74 7.08 14.33
N ASN A 114 11.06 7.09 14.13
CA ASN A 114 11.96 8.08 14.73
C ASN A 114 13.03 8.56 13.73
N TYR A 115 13.64 9.72 14.03
CA TYR A 115 14.89 10.10 13.38
C TYR A 115 15.98 9.11 13.74
N SER A 116 16.84 8.76 12.79
CA SER A 116 17.91 7.80 12.97
C SER A 116 19.23 8.32 12.41
N ASN A 117 20.32 7.71 12.83
CA ASN A 117 21.66 8.00 12.36
C ASN A 117 22.03 7.29 11.04
N LEU A 118 21.06 7.10 10.14
CA LEU A 118 21.25 6.34 8.89
C LEU A 118 22.48 6.79 8.09
N GLU A 119 22.72 8.09 7.98
CA GLU A 119 23.89 8.69 7.34
C GLU A 119 24.58 9.72 8.24
N TYR A 120 24.59 9.47 9.53
CA TYR A 120 25.22 10.38 10.49
C TYR A 120 26.08 9.60 11.48
N ASP A 121 27.33 10.00 11.60
CA ASP A 121 28.25 9.48 12.58
C ASP A 121 28.06 10.25 13.90
N LEU A 122 27.60 9.56 14.94
CA LEU A 122 27.28 10.16 16.22
C LEU A 122 28.54 10.51 17.03
N ASP A 123 29.64 9.78 16.82
CA ASP A 123 30.88 9.97 17.56
C ASP A 123 31.67 11.18 17.00
N GLU A 124 31.69 11.28 15.66
CA GLU A 124 32.42 12.36 15.00
C GLU A 124 31.56 13.60 14.72
N GLY A 125 30.23 13.51 14.93
CA GLY A 125 29.30 14.63 14.70
C GLY A 125 29.20 15.10 13.26
N LYS A 126 29.43 14.20 12.28
CA LYS A 126 29.45 14.52 10.85
C LYS A 126 28.66 13.52 10.00
N ARG A 127 28.51 13.82 8.70
CA ARG A 127 27.89 12.89 7.75
C ARG A 127 28.71 11.60 7.64
N GLY A 128 28.05 10.46 7.86
CA GLY A 128 28.56 9.11 7.70
C GLY A 128 28.04 8.41 6.45
N SER A 129 28.39 7.14 6.30
CA SER A 129 27.91 6.28 5.22
C SER A 129 26.86 5.30 5.73
N ARG A 130 25.75 5.16 5.02
CA ARG A 130 24.70 4.16 5.35
C ARG A 130 25.18 2.70 5.27
N TYR A 131 26.25 2.44 4.56
CA TYR A 131 26.78 1.07 4.38
C TYR A 131 27.38 0.49 5.65
N VAL A 132 27.89 1.33 6.55
CA VAL A 132 28.54 0.89 7.80
C VAL A 132 27.62 0.04 8.68
N HIS A 133 26.30 0.27 8.63
CA HIS A 133 25.34 -0.45 9.44
C HIS A 133 25.18 -1.92 9.07
N ALA A 134 25.53 -2.34 7.84
CA ALA A 134 25.33 -3.70 7.35
C ALA A 134 26.66 -4.40 6.98
N VAL A 135 27.67 -3.68 6.50
CA VAL A 135 28.91 -4.25 5.92
C VAL A 135 29.63 -5.17 6.90
N GLU A 136 29.88 -4.75 8.12
CA GLU A 136 30.61 -5.55 9.10
C GLU A 136 29.85 -6.83 9.50
N LEU A 137 28.53 -6.78 9.57
CA LEU A 137 27.71 -7.98 9.81
C LEU A 137 27.77 -8.95 8.62
N LEU A 138 27.68 -8.43 7.40
CA LEU A 138 27.78 -9.24 6.18
C LEU A 138 29.15 -9.88 6.06
N LYS A 139 30.24 -9.15 6.26
CA LYS A 139 31.60 -9.71 6.27
C LYS A 139 31.74 -10.83 7.29
N ARG A 140 31.20 -10.64 8.49
CA ARG A 140 31.24 -11.64 9.56
C ARG A 140 30.48 -12.92 9.19
N ILE A 141 29.31 -12.79 8.54
CA ILE A 141 28.44 -13.93 8.18
C ILE A 141 28.99 -14.65 6.96
N THR A 142 29.39 -13.92 5.93
CA THR A 142 29.80 -14.47 4.62
C THR A 142 31.28 -14.84 4.55
N LYS A 143 32.11 -14.30 5.46
CA LYS A 143 33.57 -14.36 5.44
C LYS A 143 34.20 -13.66 4.22
N ALA A 144 33.45 -12.80 3.55
CA ALA A 144 33.94 -11.95 2.48
C ALA A 144 34.86 -10.85 3.03
N GLU A 145 35.78 -10.35 2.20
CA GLU A 145 36.69 -9.25 2.55
C GLU A 145 35.93 -7.93 2.66
N ASP A 146 34.91 -7.75 1.82
CA ASP A 146 34.03 -6.57 1.86
C ASP A 146 32.62 -6.92 1.34
N ALA A 147 31.65 -6.03 1.54
CA ALA A 147 30.26 -6.24 1.12
C ALA A 147 29.58 -4.91 0.76
N VAL A 148 28.65 -4.97 -0.16
CA VAL A 148 27.77 -3.86 -0.50
C VAL A 148 26.32 -4.33 -0.59
N VAL A 149 25.39 -3.54 -0.08
CA VAL A 149 23.96 -3.80 -0.18
C VAL A 149 23.38 -2.97 -1.31
N VAL A 150 22.64 -3.62 -2.21
CA VAL A 150 21.95 -3.00 -3.33
C VAL A 150 20.44 -3.30 -3.27
N ASN A 151 19.62 -2.59 -4.04
CA ASN A 151 18.17 -2.67 -3.96
C ASN A 151 17.58 -4.04 -4.30
N ASN A 152 18.22 -4.77 -5.22
CA ASN A 152 17.73 -6.06 -5.69
C ASN A 152 18.84 -6.87 -6.38
N ASN A 153 18.55 -8.14 -6.70
CA ASN A 153 19.49 -9.01 -7.37
C ASN A 153 19.92 -8.50 -8.76
N ALA A 154 19.03 -7.90 -9.53
CA ALA A 154 19.37 -7.35 -10.84
C ALA A 154 20.44 -6.25 -10.74
N ALA A 155 20.34 -5.38 -9.73
CA ALA A 155 21.36 -4.38 -9.45
C ALA A 155 22.70 -5.02 -9.00
N ALA A 156 22.66 -6.10 -8.23
CA ALA A 156 23.85 -6.83 -7.82
C ALA A 156 24.57 -7.47 -9.02
N VAL A 157 23.84 -8.17 -9.88
CA VAL A 157 24.37 -8.79 -11.09
C VAL A 157 24.91 -7.72 -12.06
N PHE A 158 24.18 -6.63 -12.25
CA PHE A 158 24.63 -5.51 -13.08
C PHE A 158 25.95 -4.92 -12.57
N LEU A 159 26.05 -4.68 -11.28
CA LEU A 159 27.25 -4.15 -10.66
C LEU A 159 28.45 -5.10 -10.83
N ALA A 160 28.24 -6.40 -10.58
CA ALA A 160 29.26 -7.43 -10.73
C ALA A 160 29.75 -7.53 -12.17
N LEU A 161 28.83 -7.60 -13.15
CA LEU A 161 29.18 -7.69 -14.56
C LEU A 161 29.86 -6.43 -15.07
N ASN A 162 29.36 -5.25 -14.68
CA ASN A 162 29.96 -3.99 -15.07
C ASN A 162 31.40 -3.82 -14.53
N THR A 163 31.69 -4.40 -13.38
CA THR A 163 33.03 -4.34 -12.76
C THR A 163 33.98 -5.38 -13.34
N LEU A 164 33.52 -6.63 -13.47
CA LEU A 164 34.40 -7.76 -13.80
C LEU A 164 34.44 -8.08 -15.29
N ALA A 165 33.37 -7.80 -16.04
CA ALA A 165 33.19 -8.16 -17.44
C ALA A 165 33.17 -6.95 -18.39
N GLN A 166 33.60 -5.77 -17.97
CA GLN A 166 33.68 -4.60 -18.83
C GLN A 166 34.56 -4.89 -20.06
N ASN A 167 34.03 -4.68 -21.28
CA ASN A 167 34.66 -5.02 -22.56
C ASN A 167 34.97 -6.53 -22.74
N LYS A 168 34.28 -7.42 -22.02
CA LYS A 168 34.39 -8.86 -22.12
C LYS A 168 33.04 -9.51 -22.42
N GLN A 169 33.02 -10.80 -22.68
CA GLN A 169 31.80 -11.58 -22.88
C GLN A 169 31.40 -12.25 -21.55
N ALA A 170 30.12 -12.24 -21.24
CA ALA A 170 29.53 -13.03 -20.16
C ALA A 170 28.71 -14.17 -20.75
N ILE A 171 28.97 -15.41 -20.30
CA ILE A 171 28.26 -16.59 -20.74
C ILE A 171 27.20 -16.95 -19.68
N ILE A 172 25.97 -17.10 -20.10
CA ILE A 172 24.83 -17.45 -19.25
C ILE A 172 24.16 -18.68 -19.84
N SER A 173 23.78 -19.63 -18.97
CA SER A 173 22.98 -20.79 -19.38
C SER A 173 21.57 -20.32 -19.83
N ARG A 174 21.08 -20.91 -20.93
CA ARG A 174 19.73 -20.63 -21.44
C ARG A 174 18.64 -20.93 -20.41
N GLY A 175 18.86 -21.87 -19.50
CA GLY A 175 17.90 -22.23 -18.45
C GLY A 175 17.85 -21.21 -17.27
N GLU A 176 18.70 -20.20 -17.27
CA GLU A 176 18.75 -19.14 -16.24
C GLU A 176 18.16 -17.80 -16.72
N LEU A 177 17.60 -17.78 -17.93
CA LEU A 177 16.97 -16.60 -18.55
C LEU A 177 15.46 -16.64 -18.38
#